data_7799b8d7210cbf2c2f4e27f8d1becaf8
#
_entry.id   7799b8d7210cbf2c2f4e27f8d1becaf8
#
_cell.length_a   1.000
_cell.length_b   1.000
_cell.length_c   1.000
_cell.angle_alpha   90.00
_cell.angle_beta   90.00
_cell.angle_gamma   90.00
#
_symmetry.space_group_name_H-M   'P 1'
#
loop_
_entity.id
_entity.type
_entity.pdbx_description
1 polymer ?
#
loop_
_entity_poly.entity_id
_entity_poly.type
_entity_poly.pdbx_seq_one_letter_code
_entity_poly.pdbx_strand_id
1 'polypeptide(L)'
;FLWQFLFMGLTAFIIFKGIKEGVEKYTKILMPALFVILIILCVKSLTLDGAGEGLKFLFKPDFSKVDANVLLAALGQAFFSLSVGMGALITYGSYISKKDNLATTSLSVVAADTIVAILAGIIIFPAAFTFGIQPEAGAGLAFNTLPMIFDKMTGGYFFCIIFFVLLAIAALTSTISLLEVIVAFLSEEHGIKRNTATWIGTLVSLFFGVFCTLSLRHDSIFVFGDMTFFDFMDKF
;
A
#
# COMPACT_ATOMS: atom_id res chain seq x y z
N PHE A 1 -13.20 3.44 -14.05
CA PHE A 1 -13.95 4.49 -13.32
C PHE A 1 -14.86 3.91 -12.24
N LEU A 2 -15.76 2.94 -12.53
CA LEU A 2 -16.71 2.41 -11.55
C LEU A 2 -16.01 1.95 -10.26
N TRP A 3 -14.96 1.14 -10.37
CA TRP A 3 -14.18 0.65 -9.23
C TRP A 3 -13.50 1.78 -8.45
N GLN A 4 -13.00 2.80 -9.14
CA GLN A 4 -12.41 3.99 -8.53
C GLN A 4 -13.44 4.74 -7.68
N PHE A 5 -14.65 4.98 -8.22
CA PHE A 5 -15.73 5.64 -7.48
C PHE A 5 -16.19 4.81 -6.28
N LEU A 6 -16.32 3.49 -6.44
CA LEU A 6 -16.67 2.58 -5.34
C LEU A 6 -15.63 2.60 -4.24
N PHE A 7 -14.35 2.50 -4.60
CA PHE A 7 -13.26 2.47 -3.64
C PHE A 7 -13.11 3.79 -2.88
N MET A 8 -13.14 4.92 -3.58
CA MET A 8 -13.12 6.24 -2.96
C MET A 8 -14.38 6.54 -2.14
N GLY A 9 -15.54 6.06 -2.61
CA GLY A 9 -16.79 6.14 -1.84
C GLY A 9 -16.72 5.37 -0.53
N LEU A 10 -16.11 4.18 -0.53
CA LEU A 10 -15.89 3.39 0.68
C LEU A 10 -14.92 4.09 1.64
N THR A 11 -13.82 4.65 1.12
CA THR A 11 -12.87 5.45 1.91
C THR A 11 -13.57 6.63 2.56
N ALA A 12 -14.30 7.43 1.78
CA ALA A 12 -15.04 8.58 2.28
C ALA A 12 -16.09 8.19 3.33
N PHE A 13 -16.83 7.11 3.11
CA PHE A 13 -17.83 6.59 4.06
C PHE A 13 -17.22 6.28 5.43
N ILE A 14 -16.03 5.68 5.46
CA ILE A 14 -15.32 5.40 6.71
C ILE A 14 -14.93 6.70 7.42
N ILE A 15 -14.42 7.69 6.67
CA ILE A 15 -13.99 8.97 7.22
C ILE A 15 -15.17 9.82 7.71
N PHE A 16 -16.32 9.77 7.03
CA PHE A 16 -17.55 10.44 7.48
C PHE A 16 -18.01 9.98 8.86
N LYS A 17 -17.75 8.72 9.23
CA LYS A 17 -18.07 8.19 10.58
C LYS A 17 -17.16 8.76 11.67
N GLY A 18 -16.13 9.51 11.29
CA GLY A 18 -15.19 10.12 12.22
C GLY A 18 -14.06 9.16 12.66
N ILE A 19 -13.22 9.65 13.57
CA ILE A 19 -11.99 8.93 13.96
C ILE A 19 -12.34 7.63 14.70
N LYS A 20 -13.14 7.70 15.77
CA LYS A 20 -13.42 6.53 16.63
C LYS A 20 -14.29 5.47 15.98
N GLU A 21 -15.44 5.88 15.41
CA GLU A 21 -16.44 4.95 14.84
C GLU A 21 -16.12 4.59 13.36
N GLY A 22 -15.28 5.36 12.73
CA GLY A 22 -14.81 5.14 11.36
C GLY A 22 -13.40 4.60 11.35
N VAL A 23 -12.41 5.49 11.30
CA VAL A 23 -11.01 5.12 11.07
C VAL A 23 -10.52 4.05 12.03
N GLU A 24 -10.61 4.29 13.33
CA GLU A 24 -10.12 3.36 14.36
C GLU A 24 -10.83 2.00 14.33
N LYS A 25 -12.17 2.01 14.24
CA LYS A 25 -12.98 0.78 14.25
C LYS A 25 -12.69 -0.11 13.04
N TYR A 26 -12.68 0.47 11.84
CA TYR A 26 -12.44 -0.31 10.62
C TYR A 26 -11.00 -0.78 10.53
N THR A 27 -10.02 0.04 10.91
CA THR A 27 -8.61 -0.37 10.94
C THR A 27 -8.36 -1.52 11.91
N LYS A 28 -8.98 -1.50 13.10
CA LYS A 28 -8.90 -2.61 14.06
C LYS A 28 -9.42 -3.96 13.53
N ILE A 29 -10.30 -3.95 12.53
CA ILE A 29 -10.80 -5.17 11.89
C ILE A 29 -9.94 -5.53 10.66
N LEU A 30 -9.61 -4.55 9.82
CA LEU A 30 -8.90 -4.77 8.57
C LEU A 30 -7.46 -5.21 8.78
N MET A 31 -6.75 -4.65 9.78
CA MET A 31 -5.35 -4.99 10.03
C MET A 31 -5.15 -6.46 10.46
N PRO A 32 -5.88 -7.01 11.44
CA PRO A 32 -5.79 -8.44 11.75
C PRO A 32 -6.17 -9.34 10.56
N ALA A 33 -7.20 -8.96 9.79
CA ALA A 33 -7.58 -9.71 8.60
C ALA A 33 -6.44 -9.75 7.57
N LEU A 34 -5.77 -8.61 7.35
CA LEU A 34 -4.59 -8.51 6.50
C LEU A 34 -3.48 -9.46 6.96
N PHE A 35 -3.15 -9.46 8.26
CA PHE A 35 -2.13 -10.36 8.81
C PHE A 35 -2.47 -11.83 8.64
N VAL A 36 -3.72 -12.22 8.87
CA VAL A 36 -4.17 -13.60 8.67
C VAL A 36 -4.00 -14.03 7.22
N ILE A 37 -4.41 -13.19 6.28
CA ILE A 37 -4.26 -13.47 4.85
C ILE A 37 -2.77 -13.56 4.47
N LEU A 38 -1.93 -12.64 4.96
CA LEU A 38 -0.48 -12.68 4.74
C LEU A 38 0.12 -14.02 5.20
N ILE A 39 -0.25 -14.48 6.40
CA ILE A 39 0.26 -15.74 6.94
C ILE A 39 -0.18 -16.93 6.08
N ILE A 40 -1.44 -16.97 5.64
CA ILE A 40 -1.95 -18.03 4.75
C ILE A 40 -1.15 -18.09 3.44
N LEU A 41 -0.92 -16.94 2.81
CA LEU A 41 -0.14 -16.84 1.57
C LEU A 41 1.33 -17.21 1.80
N CYS A 42 1.92 -16.79 2.92
CA CYS A 42 3.28 -17.14 3.33
C CYS A 42 3.45 -18.66 3.47
N VAL A 43 2.58 -19.30 4.23
CA VAL A 43 2.61 -20.76 4.41
C VAL A 43 2.52 -21.46 3.06
N LYS A 44 1.60 -21.01 2.19
CA LYS A 44 1.48 -21.58 0.84
C LYS A 44 2.74 -21.39 0.00
N SER A 45 3.33 -20.21 0.00
CA SER A 45 4.55 -19.93 -0.75
C SER A 45 5.74 -20.78 -0.27
N LEU A 46 5.85 -20.99 1.03
CA LEU A 46 6.89 -21.84 1.63
C LEU A 46 6.74 -23.35 1.31
N THR A 47 5.56 -23.79 0.89
CA THR A 47 5.34 -25.19 0.45
C THR A 47 5.69 -25.45 -1.02
N LEU A 48 6.13 -24.44 -1.76
CA LEU A 48 6.53 -24.56 -3.16
C LEU A 48 7.97 -25.08 -3.30
N ASP A 49 8.24 -25.81 -4.39
CA ASP A 49 9.54 -26.46 -4.62
C ASP A 49 10.72 -25.49 -4.70
N GLY A 50 10.52 -24.27 -5.23
CA GLY A 50 11.53 -23.21 -5.33
C GLY A 50 11.67 -22.34 -4.07
N ALA A 51 10.99 -22.70 -2.96
CA ALA A 51 10.99 -21.87 -1.76
C ALA A 51 12.40 -21.60 -1.21
N GLY A 52 13.26 -22.60 -1.23
CA GLY A 52 14.65 -22.46 -0.75
C GLY A 52 15.46 -21.43 -1.54
N GLU A 53 15.31 -21.40 -2.88
CA GLU A 53 16.00 -20.42 -3.74
C GLU A 53 15.47 -19.01 -3.53
N GLY A 54 14.16 -18.87 -3.44
CA GLY A 54 13.52 -17.58 -3.17
C GLY A 54 13.90 -16.99 -1.80
N LEU A 55 13.94 -17.82 -0.75
CA LEU A 55 14.40 -17.42 0.56
C LEU A 55 15.89 -17.03 0.56
N LYS A 56 16.72 -17.81 -0.16
CA LYS A 56 18.14 -17.50 -0.31
C LYS A 56 18.34 -16.17 -1.03
N PHE A 57 17.55 -15.88 -2.06
CA PHE A 57 17.58 -14.57 -2.74
C PHE A 57 17.22 -13.43 -1.78
N LEU A 58 16.17 -13.60 -0.97
CA LEU A 58 15.69 -12.58 -0.04
C LEU A 58 16.66 -12.31 1.12
N PHE A 59 17.22 -13.36 1.71
CA PHE A 59 17.98 -13.26 2.97
C PHE A 59 19.51 -13.38 2.83
N LYS A 60 20.03 -13.79 1.66
CA LYS A 60 21.48 -13.86 1.46
C LYS A 60 22.02 -12.47 1.06
N PRO A 61 22.71 -11.77 1.96
CA PRO A 61 23.23 -10.45 1.66
C PRO A 61 24.40 -10.54 0.66
N ASP A 62 24.44 -9.61 -0.28
CA ASP A 62 25.56 -9.40 -1.19
C ASP A 62 26.14 -8.01 -0.94
N PHE A 63 27.07 -7.92 -0.01
CA PHE A 63 27.69 -6.66 0.38
C PHE A 63 28.54 -6.02 -0.74
N SER A 64 28.88 -6.78 -1.79
CA SER A 64 29.63 -6.24 -2.93
C SER A 64 28.81 -5.25 -3.78
N LYS A 65 27.48 -5.33 -3.67
CA LYS A 65 26.52 -4.47 -4.39
C LYS A 65 26.04 -3.27 -3.59
N VAL A 66 26.48 -3.15 -2.32
CA VAL A 66 26.06 -2.03 -1.46
C VAL A 66 26.91 -0.80 -1.77
N ASP A 67 26.29 0.18 -2.42
CA ASP A 67 26.86 1.49 -2.70
C ASP A 67 25.99 2.63 -2.13
N ALA A 68 26.39 3.86 -2.35
CA ALA A 68 25.64 5.03 -1.87
C ALA A 68 24.22 5.10 -2.47
N ASN A 69 24.02 4.63 -3.73
CA ASN A 69 22.71 4.65 -4.36
C ASN A 69 21.77 3.64 -3.72
N VAL A 70 22.29 2.45 -3.36
CA VAL A 70 21.50 1.44 -2.62
C VAL A 70 21.05 1.97 -1.27
N LEU A 71 21.94 2.68 -0.54
CA LEU A 71 21.59 3.29 0.74
C LEU A 71 20.54 4.39 0.59
N LEU A 72 20.66 5.24 -0.44
CA LEU A 72 19.68 6.27 -0.74
C LEU A 72 18.32 5.67 -1.14
N ALA A 73 18.31 4.62 -1.97
CA ALA A 73 17.10 3.92 -2.35
C ALA A 73 16.42 3.27 -1.14
N ALA A 74 17.19 2.62 -0.26
CA ALA A 74 16.67 2.03 0.97
C ALA A 74 16.08 3.08 1.92
N LEU A 75 16.75 4.23 2.05
CA LEU A 75 16.24 5.35 2.85
C LEU A 75 14.94 5.89 2.25
N GLY A 76 14.90 6.12 0.93
CA GLY A 76 13.69 6.56 0.22
C GLY A 76 12.54 5.59 0.42
N GLN A 77 12.79 4.28 0.30
CA GLN A 77 11.78 3.25 0.56
C GLN A 77 11.28 3.27 2.01
N ALA A 78 12.16 3.46 2.99
CA ALA A 78 11.76 3.56 4.39
C ALA A 78 10.87 4.79 4.65
N PHE A 79 11.23 5.95 4.08
CA PHE A 79 10.40 7.16 4.16
C PHE A 79 9.02 6.96 3.54
N PHE A 80 8.95 6.33 2.38
CA PHE A 80 7.72 6.05 1.67
C PHE A 80 6.84 5.06 2.47
N SER A 81 7.38 3.93 2.89
CA SER A 81 6.66 2.87 3.61
C SER A 81 6.09 3.36 4.94
N LEU A 82 6.87 4.11 5.71
CA LEU A 82 6.44 4.71 6.98
C LEU A 82 5.62 6.00 6.80
N SER A 83 5.34 6.43 5.57
CA SER A 83 4.61 7.68 5.27
C SER A 83 5.25 8.93 5.91
N VAL A 84 6.59 8.94 6.02
CA VAL A 84 7.34 10.09 6.55
C VAL A 84 7.29 11.23 5.53
N GLY A 85 6.93 12.43 5.98
CA GLY A 85 6.78 13.61 5.11
C GLY A 85 5.40 13.80 4.48
N MET A 86 4.52 12.79 4.51
CA MET A 86 3.16 12.87 3.95
C MET A 86 2.12 13.48 4.91
N GLY A 87 2.50 13.92 6.10
CA GLY A 87 1.58 14.46 7.11
C GLY A 87 0.85 13.39 7.93
N ALA A 88 0.81 12.13 7.50
CA ALA A 88 0.07 11.06 8.18
C ALA A 88 0.51 10.85 9.62
N LEU A 89 1.82 10.80 9.86
CA LEU A 89 2.38 10.64 11.21
C LEU A 89 2.05 11.81 12.14
N ILE A 90 1.99 13.05 11.60
CA ILE A 90 1.61 14.25 12.36
C ILE A 90 0.14 14.16 12.73
N THR A 91 -0.72 13.85 11.75
CA THR A 91 -2.17 13.73 11.95
C THR A 91 -2.51 12.65 12.96
N TYR A 92 -1.98 11.44 12.80
CA TYR A 92 -2.22 10.37 13.77
C TYR A 92 -1.55 10.62 15.13
N GLY A 93 -0.39 11.28 15.12
CA GLY A 93 0.30 11.71 16.34
C GLY A 93 -0.55 12.67 17.18
N SER A 94 -1.33 13.56 16.53
CA SER A 94 -2.24 14.46 17.23
C SER A 94 -3.41 13.76 17.94
N TYR A 95 -3.75 12.53 17.49
CA TYR A 95 -4.83 11.72 18.09
C TYR A 95 -4.36 10.84 19.23
N ILE A 96 -3.05 10.69 19.43
CA ILE A 96 -2.46 9.88 20.50
C ILE A 96 -2.67 10.56 21.86
N SER A 97 -3.02 9.78 22.87
CA SER A 97 -3.18 10.28 24.25
C SER A 97 -1.83 10.73 24.82
N LYS A 98 -1.84 11.81 25.62
CA LYS A 98 -0.64 12.28 26.36
C LYS A 98 -0.06 11.24 27.33
N LYS A 99 -0.79 10.16 27.61
CA LYS A 99 -0.35 9.05 28.47
C LYS A 99 0.44 7.98 27.69
N ASP A 100 0.34 7.97 26.37
CA ASP A 100 0.99 6.97 25.53
C ASP A 100 2.47 7.33 25.29
N ASN A 101 3.32 6.32 25.28
CA ASN A 101 4.74 6.50 25.01
C ASN A 101 5.00 6.50 23.50
N LEU A 102 5.32 7.68 22.95
CA LEU A 102 5.58 7.86 21.53
C LEU A 102 6.74 6.99 21.00
N ALA A 103 7.80 6.81 21.80
CA ALA A 103 8.92 5.99 21.38
C ALA A 103 8.52 4.52 21.21
N THR A 104 7.77 3.96 22.16
CA THR A 104 7.25 2.60 22.05
C THR A 104 6.29 2.43 20.88
N THR A 105 5.40 3.41 20.67
CA THR A 105 4.47 3.41 19.54
C THR A 105 5.21 3.44 18.21
N SER A 106 6.18 4.35 18.07
CA SER A 106 6.98 4.47 16.84
C SER A 106 7.78 3.18 16.56
N LEU A 107 8.40 2.58 17.57
CA LEU A 107 9.13 1.32 17.41
C LEU A 107 8.20 0.18 16.99
N SER A 108 6.99 0.12 17.55
CA SER A 108 5.99 -0.88 17.17
C SER A 108 5.54 -0.72 15.72
N VAL A 109 5.36 0.52 15.24
CA VAL A 109 5.01 0.81 13.84
C VAL A 109 6.12 0.35 12.90
N VAL A 110 7.39 0.75 13.18
CA VAL A 110 8.54 0.35 12.37
C VAL A 110 8.71 -1.18 12.34
N ALA A 111 8.55 -1.84 13.49
CA ALA A 111 8.65 -3.31 13.56
C ALA A 111 7.54 -3.99 12.76
N ALA A 112 6.29 -3.51 12.86
CA ALA A 112 5.16 -4.06 12.11
C ALA A 112 5.34 -3.87 10.59
N ASP A 113 5.76 -2.67 10.16
CA ASP A 113 6.05 -2.37 8.75
C ASP A 113 7.12 -3.31 8.19
N THR A 114 8.24 -3.45 8.91
CA THR A 114 9.33 -4.36 8.52
C THR A 114 8.86 -5.81 8.43
N ILE A 115 8.08 -6.28 9.40
CA ILE A 115 7.54 -7.66 9.39
C ILE A 115 6.65 -7.88 8.18
N VAL A 116 5.75 -6.95 7.86
CA VAL A 116 4.87 -7.04 6.67
C VAL A 116 5.68 -7.07 5.40
N ALA A 117 6.71 -6.23 5.26
CA ALA A 117 7.59 -6.21 4.10
C ALA A 117 8.33 -7.54 3.91
N ILE A 118 8.87 -8.12 4.99
CA ILE A 118 9.53 -9.44 4.96
C ILE A 118 8.53 -10.53 4.56
N LEU A 119 7.34 -10.55 5.15
CA LEU A 119 6.30 -11.53 4.82
C LEU A 119 5.88 -11.42 3.34
N ALA A 120 5.73 -10.21 2.81
CA ALA A 120 5.46 -10.00 1.39
C ALA A 120 6.58 -10.54 0.50
N GLY A 121 7.84 -10.34 0.87
CA GLY A 121 8.99 -10.94 0.19
C GLY A 121 8.95 -12.48 0.21
N ILE A 122 8.62 -13.09 1.35
CA ILE A 122 8.46 -14.55 1.48
C ILE A 122 7.28 -15.07 0.64
N ILE A 123 6.24 -14.29 0.39
CA ILE A 123 5.16 -14.67 -0.51
C ILE A 123 5.62 -14.66 -1.96
N ILE A 124 6.32 -13.62 -2.36
CA ILE A 124 6.61 -13.31 -3.77
C ILE A 124 7.80 -14.11 -4.30
N PHE A 125 8.96 -14.04 -3.64
CA PHE A 125 10.19 -14.59 -4.18
C PHE A 125 10.18 -16.12 -4.29
N PRO A 126 9.77 -16.92 -3.29
CA PRO A 126 9.66 -18.36 -3.44
C PRO A 126 8.75 -18.77 -4.59
N ALA A 127 7.62 -18.07 -4.73
CA ALA A 127 6.68 -18.36 -5.82
C ALA A 127 7.27 -17.98 -7.20
N ALA A 128 7.92 -16.83 -7.33
CA ALA A 128 8.57 -16.41 -8.57
C ALA A 128 9.67 -17.39 -9.01
N PHE A 129 10.53 -17.81 -8.09
CA PHE A 129 11.61 -18.78 -8.37
C PHE A 129 11.06 -20.17 -8.73
N THR A 130 10.00 -20.63 -8.05
CA THR A 130 9.37 -21.92 -8.36
C THR A 130 8.89 -21.98 -9.81
N PHE A 131 8.31 -20.89 -10.32
CA PHE A 131 7.73 -20.86 -11.67
C PHE A 131 8.66 -20.26 -12.74
N GLY A 132 9.89 -19.91 -12.37
CA GLY A 132 10.89 -19.34 -13.29
C GLY A 132 10.47 -17.98 -13.87
N ILE A 133 9.70 -17.22 -13.10
CA ILE A 133 9.22 -15.89 -13.50
C ILE A 133 10.12 -14.85 -12.84
N GLN A 134 10.72 -13.97 -13.65
CA GLN A 134 11.47 -12.86 -13.09
C GLN A 134 10.51 -11.82 -12.51
N PRO A 135 10.64 -11.45 -11.22
CA PRO A 135 9.77 -10.46 -10.61
C PRO A 135 10.05 -9.08 -11.22
N GLU A 136 9.01 -8.47 -11.78
CA GLU A 136 9.04 -7.07 -12.20
C GLU A 136 9.16 -6.15 -10.98
N ALA A 137 9.46 -4.88 -11.21
CA ALA A 137 9.46 -3.85 -10.18
C ALA A 137 8.14 -3.07 -10.18
N GLY A 138 7.81 -2.47 -9.04
CA GLY A 138 6.64 -1.61 -8.91
C GLY A 138 5.30 -2.32 -9.11
N ALA A 139 4.34 -1.64 -9.73
CA ALA A 139 2.99 -2.15 -9.96
C ALA A 139 2.96 -3.43 -10.81
N GLY A 140 3.93 -3.61 -11.72
CA GLY A 140 4.05 -4.81 -12.56
C GLY A 140 4.20 -6.08 -11.74
N LEU A 141 4.85 -6.02 -10.59
CA LEU A 141 4.96 -7.15 -9.67
C LEU A 141 3.61 -7.67 -9.21
N ALA A 142 2.70 -6.78 -8.81
CA ALA A 142 1.39 -7.15 -8.27
C ALA A 142 0.39 -7.51 -9.37
N PHE A 143 0.42 -6.84 -10.51
CA PHE A 143 -0.64 -6.96 -11.53
C PHE A 143 -0.25 -7.79 -12.74
N ASN A 144 1.04 -8.01 -13.01
CA ASN A 144 1.52 -8.86 -14.09
C ASN A 144 2.16 -10.15 -13.53
N THR A 145 3.20 -10.01 -12.70
CA THR A 145 4.00 -11.15 -12.23
C THR A 145 3.17 -12.11 -11.37
N LEU A 146 2.46 -11.63 -10.37
CA LEU A 146 1.72 -12.50 -9.44
C LEU A 146 0.53 -13.23 -10.09
N PRO A 147 -0.29 -12.61 -10.96
CA PRO A 147 -1.29 -13.37 -11.70
C PRO A 147 -0.72 -14.51 -12.55
N MET A 148 0.42 -14.29 -13.20
CA MET A 148 1.10 -15.35 -13.97
C MET A 148 1.60 -16.50 -13.08
N ILE A 149 2.03 -16.20 -11.87
CA ILE A 149 2.41 -17.20 -10.86
C ILE A 149 1.20 -18.00 -10.40
N PHE A 150 0.10 -17.30 -10.06
CA PHE A 150 -1.12 -17.97 -9.63
C PHE A 150 -1.73 -18.86 -10.72
N ASP A 151 -1.65 -18.46 -11.99
CA ASP A 151 -2.13 -19.27 -13.13
C ASP A 151 -1.41 -20.62 -13.22
N LYS A 152 -0.13 -20.69 -12.89
CA LYS A 152 0.68 -21.93 -12.89
C LYS A 152 0.55 -22.73 -11.60
N MET A 153 -0.03 -22.20 -10.54
CA MET A 153 -0.07 -22.80 -9.22
C MET A 153 -1.33 -23.65 -9.02
N THR A 154 -1.19 -24.84 -8.41
CA THR A 154 -2.33 -25.66 -7.99
C THR A 154 -3.20 -24.90 -6.99
N GLY A 155 -4.49 -24.69 -7.33
CA GLY A 155 -5.41 -23.87 -6.54
C GLY A 155 -5.17 -22.36 -6.68
N GLY A 156 -4.40 -21.94 -7.68
CA GLY A 156 -3.96 -20.58 -7.87
C GLY A 156 -5.08 -19.55 -7.97
N TYR A 157 -6.22 -19.92 -8.57
CA TYR A 157 -7.40 -19.03 -8.60
C TYR A 157 -7.86 -18.61 -7.21
N PHE A 158 -7.91 -19.53 -6.25
CA PHE A 158 -8.27 -19.23 -4.86
C PHE A 158 -7.24 -18.29 -4.21
N PHE A 159 -5.94 -18.57 -4.37
CA PHE A 159 -4.87 -17.75 -3.82
C PHE A 159 -4.79 -16.39 -4.49
N CYS A 160 -5.10 -16.29 -5.78
CA CYS A 160 -5.21 -15.04 -6.51
C CYS A 160 -6.30 -14.14 -5.91
N ILE A 161 -7.50 -14.67 -5.67
CA ILE A 161 -8.59 -13.91 -5.05
C ILE A 161 -8.17 -13.43 -3.66
N ILE A 162 -7.61 -14.31 -2.82
CA ILE A 162 -7.16 -13.96 -1.47
C ILE A 162 -6.09 -12.86 -1.53
N PHE A 163 -5.15 -12.95 -2.46
CA PHE A 163 -4.11 -11.93 -2.65
C PHE A 163 -4.70 -10.57 -3.04
N PHE A 164 -5.61 -10.53 -4.00
CA PHE A 164 -6.22 -9.25 -4.39
C PHE A 164 -7.16 -8.68 -3.33
N VAL A 165 -7.80 -9.51 -2.51
CA VAL A 165 -8.52 -9.07 -1.31
C VAL A 165 -7.54 -8.46 -0.29
N LEU A 166 -6.39 -9.09 -0.05
CA LEU A 166 -5.33 -8.54 0.79
C LEU A 166 -4.89 -7.16 0.27
N LEU A 167 -4.59 -7.06 -1.02
CA LEU A 167 -4.14 -5.83 -1.66
C LEU A 167 -5.20 -4.72 -1.54
N ALA A 168 -6.48 -5.06 -1.74
CA ALA A 168 -7.59 -4.12 -1.59
C ALA A 168 -7.73 -3.61 -0.14
N ILE A 169 -7.58 -4.48 0.85
CA ILE A 169 -7.58 -4.11 2.28
C ILE A 169 -6.40 -3.19 2.59
N ALA A 170 -5.20 -3.54 2.15
CA ALA A 170 -4.00 -2.74 2.35
C ALA A 170 -4.13 -1.35 1.70
N ALA A 171 -4.60 -1.28 0.45
CA ALA A 171 -4.86 -0.03 -0.24
C ALA A 171 -5.92 0.82 0.47
N LEU A 172 -7.00 0.19 0.97
CA LEU A 172 -8.07 0.89 1.68
C LEU A 172 -7.56 1.54 2.98
N THR A 173 -6.75 0.85 3.76
CA THR A 173 -6.18 1.41 5.00
C THR A 173 -5.26 2.59 4.69
N SER A 174 -4.49 2.52 3.61
CA SER A 174 -3.62 3.61 3.15
C SER A 174 -4.41 4.83 2.65
N THR A 175 -5.45 4.62 1.84
CA THR A 175 -6.28 5.72 1.34
C THR A 175 -7.08 6.41 2.44
N ILE A 176 -7.54 5.67 3.46
CA ILE A 176 -8.15 6.26 4.67
C ILE A 176 -7.15 7.20 5.34
N SER A 177 -5.91 6.76 5.51
CA SER A 177 -4.87 7.56 6.16
C SER A 177 -4.55 8.83 5.40
N LEU A 178 -4.37 8.75 4.08
CA LEU A 178 -4.05 9.91 3.24
C LEU A 178 -5.21 10.91 3.16
N LEU A 179 -6.45 10.43 3.02
CA LEU A 179 -7.61 11.31 2.98
C LEU A 179 -7.86 11.95 4.35
N GLU A 180 -7.59 11.25 5.47
CA GLU A 180 -7.70 11.79 6.82
C GLU A 180 -6.76 12.99 7.04
N VAL A 181 -5.54 12.96 6.50
CA VAL A 181 -4.60 14.09 6.56
C VAL A 181 -5.23 15.36 5.96
N ILE A 182 -5.83 15.24 4.77
CA ILE A 182 -6.48 16.35 4.10
C ILE A 182 -7.67 16.86 4.92
N VAL A 183 -8.48 15.93 5.44
CA VAL A 183 -9.68 16.27 6.23
C VAL A 183 -9.31 16.93 7.55
N ALA A 184 -8.29 16.41 8.25
CA ALA A 184 -7.79 17.00 9.49
C ALA A 184 -7.26 18.41 9.24
N PHE A 185 -6.43 18.61 8.23
CA PHE A 185 -5.89 19.91 7.87
C PHE A 185 -6.99 20.94 7.56
N LEU A 186 -7.94 20.59 6.70
CA LEU A 186 -9.05 21.49 6.36
C LEU A 186 -9.96 21.78 7.55
N SER A 187 -10.12 20.83 8.46
CA SER A 187 -10.99 20.96 9.62
C SER A 187 -10.35 21.75 10.75
N GLU A 188 -9.08 21.48 11.05
CA GLU A 188 -8.37 22.04 12.19
C GLU A 188 -7.76 23.41 11.87
N GLU A 189 -7.15 23.60 10.70
CA GLU A 189 -6.51 24.85 10.34
C GLU A 189 -7.50 25.87 9.70
N HIS A 190 -8.48 25.40 8.94
CA HIS A 190 -9.41 26.27 8.21
C HIS A 190 -10.81 26.30 8.82
N GLY A 191 -11.07 25.54 9.88
CA GLY A 191 -12.38 25.52 10.55
C GLY A 191 -13.51 24.96 9.70
N ILE A 192 -13.21 24.24 8.61
CA ILE A 192 -14.20 23.64 7.73
C ILE A 192 -14.83 22.43 8.44
N LYS A 193 -16.16 22.30 8.38
CA LYS A 193 -16.85 21.15 8.96
C LYS A 193 -16.28 19.86 8.36
N ARG A 194 -15.98 18.85 9.19
CA ARG A 194 -15.39 17.57 8.82
C ARG A 194 -16.07 16.92 7.59
N ASN A 195 -17.40 16.91 7.56
CA ASN A 195 -18.15 16.36 6.42
C ASN A 195 -17.87 17.11 5.11
N THR A 196 -17.80 18.45 5.16
CA THR A 196 -17.48 19.26 4.00
C THR A 196 -16.03 19.04 3.56
N ALA A 197 -15.10 18.97 4.50
CA ALA A 197 -13.69 18.66 4.24
C ALA A 197 -13.53 17.27 3.58
N THR A 198 -14.26 16.28 4.06
CA THR A 198 -14.26 14.93 3.45
C THR A 198 -14.77 14.96 2.01
N TRP A 199 -15.85 15.69 1.73
CA TRP A 199 -16.34 15.85 0.36
C TRP A 199 -15.32 16.53 -0.54
N ILE A 200 -14.71 17.62 -0.07
CA ILE A 200 -13.67 18.35 -0.83
C ILE A 200 -12.50 17.43 -1.16
N GLY A 201 -11.92 16.79 -0.15
CA GLY A 201 -10.79 15.86 -0.35
C GLY A 201 -11.12 14.70 -1.29
N THR A 202 -12.31 14.09 -1.13
CA THR A 202 -12.76 12.99 -1.99
C THR A 202 -12.95 13.44 -3.43
N LEU A 203 -13.62 14.57 -3.67
CA LEU A 203 -13.90 15.06 -5.02
C LEU A 203 -12.61 15.49 -5.74
N VAL A 204 -11.69 16.15 -5.03
CA VAL A 204 -10.38 16.54 -5.59
C VAL A 204 -9.57 15.28 -5.95
N SER A 205 -9.51 14.29 -5.06
CA SER A 205 -8.82 13.02 -5.34
C SER A 205 -9.44 12.26 -6.52
N LEU A 206 -10.78 12.23 -6.61
CA LEU A 206 -11.47 11.62 -7.76
C LEU A 206 -11.19 12.38 -9.06
N PHE A 207 -11.18 13.70 -9.02
CA PHE A 207 -10.89 14.52 -10.19
C PHE A 207 -9.52 14.19 -10.78
N PHE A 208 -8.46 14.25 -9.98
CA PHE A 208 -7.11 13.88 -10.44
C PHE A 208 -7.01 12.40 -10.81
N GLY A 209 -7.66 11.52 -10.07
CA GLY A 209 -7.68 10.08 -10.36
C GLY A 209 -8.35 9.74 -11.70
N VAL A 210 -9.35 10.50 -12.15
CA VAL A 210 -9.95 10.35 -13.48
C VAL A 210 -8.92 10.67 -14.57
N PHE A 211 -8.15 11.74 -14.42
CA PHE A 211 -7.09 12.07 -15.39
C PHE A 211 -5.96 11.02 -15.39
N CYS A 212 -5.56 10.52 -14.23
CA CYS A 212 -4.60 9.42 -14.15
C CYS A 212 -5.12 8.18 -14.90
N THR A 213 -6.39 7.80 -14.67
CA THR A 213 -6.98 6.65 -15.36
C THR A 213 -7.09 6.85 -16.87
N LEU A 214 -7.42 8.08 -17.32
CA LEU A 214 -7.47 8.41 -18.73
C LEU A 214 -6.08 8.38 -19.38
N SER A 215 -5.05 8.81 -18.66
CA SER A 215 -3.68 8.87 -19.20
C SER A 215 -3.06 7.49 -19.45
N LEU A 216 -3.55 6.45 -18.79
CA LEU A 216 -3.10 5.06 -18.99
C LEU A 216 -3.71 4.39 -20.24
N ARG A 217 -4.61 5.08 -20.95
CA ARG A 217 -5.22 4.56 -22.15
C ARG A 217 -4.27 4.74 -23.35
N HIS A 218 -4.19 3.73 -24.22
CA HIS A 218 -3.23 3.69 -25.35
C HIS A 218 -3.29 4.90 -26.32
N ASP A 219 -4.46 5.56 -26.41
CA ASP A 219 -4.67 6.75 -27.25
C ASP A 219 -4.88 8.03 -26.43
N SER A 220 -4.20 8.14 -25.30
CA SER A 220 -4.41 9.26 -24.37
C SER A 220 -3.80 10.57 -24.88
N ILE A 221 -4.60 11.64 -24.81
CA ILE A 221 -4.13 13.01 -25.02
C ILE A 221 -3.45 13.61 -23.78
N PHE A 222 -3.52 12.90 -22.63
CA PHE A 222 -2.94 13.33 -21.36
C PHE A 222 -1.54 12.76 -21.16
N VAL A 223 -0.65 13.05 -22.14
CA VAL A 223 0.75 12.66 -22.13
C VAL A 223 1.59 13.95 -22.16
N PHE A 224 2.56 14.04 -21.25
CA PHE A 224 3.50 15.15 -21.16
C PHE A 224 4.89 14.69 -21.64
N GLY A 225 5.17 14.85 -22.94
CA GLY A 225 6.36 14.29 -23.55
C GLY A 225 6.29 12.75 -23.55
N ASP A 226 7.27 12.09 -22.93
CA ASP A 226 7.34 10.63 -22.83
C ASP A 226 6.67 10.07 -21.56
N MET A 227 6.04 10.91 -20.73
CA MET A 227 5.42 10.51 -19.47
C MET A 227 3.91 10.66 -19.54
N THR A 228 3.18 9.66 -19.01
CA THR A 228 1.74 9.77 -18.80
C THR A 228 1.43 10.76 -17.66
N PHE A 229 0.20 11.26 -17.59
CA PHE A 229 -0.22 12.08 -16.44
C PHE A 229 -0.08 11.30 -15.11
N PHE A 230 -0.31 9.98 -15.14
CA PHE A 230 -0.07 9.10 -14.00
C PHE A 230 1.40 9.13 -13.57
N ASP A 231 2.34 8.94 -14.51
CA ASP A 231 3.78 8.97 -14.23
C ASP A 231 4.25 10.34 -13.71
N PHE A 232 3.63 11.41 -14.24
CA PHE A 232 3.89 12.77 -13.78
C PHE A 232 3.46 12.95 -12.31
N MET A 233 2.27 12.49 -11.94
CA MET A 233 1.76 12.58 -10.56
C MET A 233 2.51 11.66 -9.58
N ASP A 234 3.06 10.54 -10.06
CA ASP A 234 3.85 9.59 -9.25
C ASP A 234 5.28 10.13 -8.99
N LYS A 235 5.81 10.93 -9.91
CA LYS A 235 7.18 11.45 -9.84
C LYS A 235 7.31 12.74 -9.03
N PHE A 236 6.25 13.54 -8.90
CA PHE A 236 6.21 14.85 -8.22
C PHE A 236 5.34 14.84 -6.97
#